data_91bf125ba4e60d5d169e80508ec9a00e
#
_entry.id   91bf125ba4e60d5d169e80508ec9a00e
#
_cell.length_a   1.000
_cell.length_b   1.000
_cell.length_c   1.000
_cell.angle_alpha   90.00
_cell.angle_beta   90.00
_cell.angle_gamma   90.00
#
_symmetry.space_group_name_H-M   'P 1'
#
loop_
_entity.id
_entity.type
_entity.pdbx_description
1 polymer ?
#
loop_
_entity_poly.entity_id
_entity_poly.type
_entity_poly.pdbx_seq_one_letter_code
_entity_poly.pdbx_strand_id
1 'polypeptide(L)'
;DIAIRGDRIVGIGTNLGTADRTIDATGLAVSPGFVNMLSWATDSLIADGRSQSDIRQGVTLEVMGEGWSMGPLSDEMKAEAPGQQGDIKYDVTWTTLGEYLQFLEDKGISTNVASFIGATTVRIHELGYADRAPSTEELERMQELVRAAMEEGALGVGSSLIYAPAFYADTNELIALSRVAAEYGGRYISHIRSEGGQFVEAVDELITIAREAGIGAEIYHLKAAGADNFDKLE
;
A
#
# COMPACT_ATOMS: atom_id res chain seq x y z
N ASP A 1 34.70 0.28 2.29
CA ASP A 1 34.20 -1.08 2.63
C ASP A 1 32.95 -0.96 3.50
N ILE A 2 32.14 -2.02 3.49
CA ILE A 2 30.97 -2.17 4.34
C ILE A 2 31.09 -3.56 5.00
N ALA A 3 31.09 -3.60 6.32
CA ALA A 3 31.08 -4.84 7.08
C ALA A 3 29.66 -5.15 7.56
N ILE A 4 29.21 -6.39 7.32
CA ILE A 4 27.89 -6.88 7.68
C ILE A 4 28.06 -8.10 8.61
N ARG A 5 27.26 -8.14 9.68
CA ARG A 5 27.17 -9.29 10.56
C ARG A 5 25.70 -9.64 10.81
N GLY A 6 25.30 -10.83 10.35
CA GLY A 6 23.88 -11.19 10.32
C GLY A 6 23.10 -10.24 9.43
N ASP A 7 22.11 -9.57 9.99
CA ASP A 7 21.24 -8.60 9.33
C ASP A 7 21.66 -7.13 9.54
N ARG A 8 22.84 -6.87 10.14
CA ARG A 8 23.26 -5.53 10.56
C ARG A 8 24.55 -5.09 9.86
N ILE A 9 24.57 -3.81 9.44
CA ILE A 9 25.79 -3.12 9.09
C ILE A 9 26.54 -2.79 10.39
N VAL A 10 27.75 -3.35 10.56
CA VAL A 10 28.55 -3.18 11.77
C VAL A 10 29.73 -2.22 11.57
N GLY A 11 30.01 -1.82 10.33
CA GLY A 11 31.05 -0.85 10.04
C GLY A 11 30.99 -0.35 8.59
N ILE A 12 31.35 0.91 8.40
CA ILE A 12 31.58 1.54 7.10
C ILE A 12 32.91 2.28 7.20
N GLY A 13 33.84 2.00 6.30
CA GLY A 13 35.17 2.61 6.29
C GLY A 13 36.21 1.74 5.64
N THR A 14 37.48 1.93 5.99
CA THR A 14 38.63 1.16 5.52
C THR A 14 39.17 0.28 6.65
N ASN A 15 39.79 -0.84 6.30
CA ASN A 15 40.45 -1.75 7.26
C ASN A 15 39.48 -2.32 8.32
N LEU A 16 38.31 -2.77 7.88
CA LEU A 16 37.24 -3.32 8.76
C LEU A 16 37.54 -4.72 9.27
N GLY A 17 38.77 -5.24 9.04
CA GLY A 17 39.20 -6.56 9.47
C GLY A 17 38.92 -7.68 8.44
N THR A 18 38.88 -8.92 8.91
CA THR A 18 38.64 -10.10 8.07
C THR A 18 37.15 -10.50 8.13
N ALA A 19 36.69 -11.11 7.05
CA ALA A 19 35.31 -11.63 6.95
C ALA A 19 35.37 -13.08 6.39
N ASP A 20 34.37 -13.87 6.72
CA ASP A 20 34.19 -15.21 6.18
C ASP A 20 33.93 -15.18 4.66
N ARG A 21 33.29 -14.09 4.19
CA ARG A 21 33.03 -13.85 2.78
C ARG A 21 33.29 -12.39 2.44
N THR A 22 34.01 -12.16 1.36
CA THR A 22 34.26 -10.83 0.80
C THR A 22 33.69 -10.77 -0.62
N ILE A 23 32.99 -9.70 -0.95
CA ILE A 23 32.50 -9.40 -2.30
C ILE A 23 33.28 -8.19 -2.78
N ASP A 24 34.01 -8.35 -3.90
CA ASP A 24 34.68 -7.24 -4.55
C ASP A 24 33.63 -6.36 -5.28
N ALA A 25 33.45 -5.16 -4.78
CA ALA A 25 32.56 -4.14 -5.34
C ALA A 25 33.34 -2.96 -5.93
N THR A 26 34.61 -3.15 -6.31
CA THR A 26 35.45 -2.09 -6.88
C THR A 26 34.79 -1.49 -8.12
N GLY A 27 34.60 -0.18 -8.13
CA GLY A 27 33.94 0.57 -9.22
C GLY A 27 32.41 0.48 -9.22
N LEU A 28 31.81 -0.17 -8.21
CA LEU A 28 30.37 -0.29 -8.05
C LEU A 28 29.87 0.55 -6.88
N ALA A 29 28.60 0.92 -6.93
CA ALA A 29 27.89 1.48 -5.78
C ALA A 29 27.23 0.35 -4.99
N VAL A 30 27.26 0.44 -3.68
CA VAL A 30 26.52 -0.46 -2.77
C VAL A 30 25.40 0.33 -2.12
N SER A 31 24.17 -0.14 -2.24
CA SER A 31 22.99 0.45 -1.66
C SER A 31 22.19 -0.57 -0.83
N PRO A 32 21.34 -0.12 0.09
CA PRO A 32 20.25 -0.96 0.59
C PRO A 32 19.40 -1.49 -0.56
N GLY A 33 18.66 -2.58 -0.33
CA GLY A 33 17.66 -3.04 -1.27
C GLY A 33 16.60 -1.95 -1.51
N PHE A 34 16.10 -1.86 -2.73
CA PHE A 34 15.09 -0.87 -3.09
C PHE A 34 13.72 -1.26 -2.54
N VAL A 35 12.93 -0.23 -2.23
CA VAL A 35 11.54 -0.36 -1.83
C VAL A 35 10.65 0.08 -2.99
N ASN A 36 9.83 -0.83 -3.51
CA ASN A 36 8.76 -0.48 -4.43
C ASN A 36 7.55 -0.02 -3.62
N MET A 37 7.35 1.30 -3.53
CA MET A 37 6.27 1.91 -2.72
C MET A 37 4.88 1.79 -3.35
N LEU A 38 4.78 1.29 -4.58
CA LEU A 38 3.53 1.12 -5.29
C LEU A 38 3.60 -0.18 -6.10
N SER A 39 3.37 -1.29 -5.40
CA SER A 39 3.36 -2.62 -6.03
C SER A 39 1.94 -3.12 -6.21
N TRP A 40 1.67 -3.62 -7.41
CA TRP A 40 0.47 -4.38 -7.77
C TRP A 40 0.75 -5.87 -7.95
N ALA A 41 1.81 -6.37 -7.32
CA ALA A 41 2.25 -7.76 -7.44
C ALA A 41 1.38 -8.75 -6.63
N THR A 42 0.18 -8.36 -6.22
CA THR A 42 -0.73 -9.17 -5.40
C THR A 42 -0.98 -10.54 -5.99
N ASP A 43 -1.46 -10.60 -7.24
CA ASP A 43 -1.78 -11.86 -7.92
C ASP A 43 -0.53 -12.55 -8.46
N SER A 44 0.44 -11.77 -8.95
CA SER A 44 1.66 -12.32 -9.53
C SER A 44 2.54 -13.04 -8.50
N LEU A 45 2.59 -12.58 -7.25
CA LEU A 45 3.27 -13.28 -6.17
C LEU A 45 2.56 -14.59 -5.78
N ILE A 46 1.22 -14.66 -5.94
CA ILE A 46 0.46 -15.90 -5.80
C ILE A 46 0.83 -16.87 -6.92
N ALA A 47 0.98 -16.40 -8.15
CA ALA A 47 1.35 -17.23 -9.29
C ALA A 47 2.82 -17.67 -9.22
N ASP A 48 3.74 -16.72 -9.02
CA ASP A 48 5.19 -16.96 -8.97
C ASP A 48 5.86 -16.14 -7.85
N GLY A 49 6.02 -16.74 -6.68
CA GLY A 49 6.67 -16.12 -5.52
C GLY A 49 8.15 -15.78 -5.70
N ARG A 50 8.77 -16.15 -6.82
CA ARG A 50 10.19 -15.81 -7.08
C ARG A 50 10.43 -14.34 -7.37
N SER A 51 9.40 -13.57 -7.73
CA SER A 51 9.47 -12.11 -7.99
C SER A 51 10.68 -11.68 -8.83
N GLN A 52 10.96 -12.41 -9.94
CA GLN A 52 12.19 -12.25 -10.70
C GLN A 52 12.36 -10.89 -11.34
N SER A 53 11.27 -10.21 -11.71
CA SER A 53 11.30 -8.84 -12.23
C SER A 53 11.86 -7.86 -11.22
N ASP A 54 11.43 -7.97 -9.98
CA ASP A 54 11.73 -7.04 -8.91
C ASP A 54 13.10 -7.34 -8.29
N ILE A 55 13.33 -8.59 -7.88
CA ILE A 55 14.55 -8.96 -7.17
C ILE A 55 15.81 -8.79 -8.05
N ARG A 56 15.70 -8.98 -9.36
CA ARG A 56 16.81 -8.75 -10.31
C ARG A 56 17.12 -7.27 -10.53
N GLN A 57 16.21 -6.40 -10.17
CA GLN A 57 16.41 -4.94 -10.18
C GLN A 57 16.83 -4.41 -8.80
N GLY A 58 16.99 -5.31 -7.82
CA GLY A 58 17.40 -4.94 -6.46
C GLY A 58 16.26 -4.51 -5.54
N VAL A 59 15.00 -4.71 -5.95
CA VAL A 59 13.84 -4.51 -5.07
C VAL A 59 13.80 -5.64 -4.06
N THR A 60 13.70 -5.31 -2.78
CA THR A 60 13.68 -6.26 -1.67
C THR A 60 12.44 -6.13 -0.79
N LEU A 61 11.66 -5.06 -0.98
CA LEU A 61 10.38 -4.83 -0.31
C LEU A 61 9.38 -4.28 -1.33
N GLU A 62 8.22 -4.90 -1.38
CA GLU A 62 7.07 -4.45 -2.17
C GLU A 62 5.97 -3.96 -1.24
N VAL A 63 5.52 -2.72 -1.41
CA VAL A 63 4.44 -2.11 -0.65
C VAL A 63 3.19 -2.05 -1.51
N MET A 64 2.12 -2.66 -1.03
CA MET A 64 0.83 -2.81 -1.70
C MET A 64 -0.24 -1.92 -1.06
N GLY A 65 -1.42 -1.84 -1.66
CA GLY A 65 -2.60 -1.22 -1.05
C GLY A 65 -2.94 0.17 -1.59
N GLU A 66 -2.70 0.44 -2.88
CA GLU A 66 -3.18 1.66 -3.55
C GLU A 66 -4.71 1.62 -3.71
N GLY A 67 -5.43 1.96 -2.64
CA GLY A 67 -6.89 1.99 -2.60
C GLY A 67 -7.54 0.61 -2.48
N TRP A 68 -6.96 -0.42 -3.07
CA TRP A 68 -7.38 -1.80 -2.97
C TRP A 68 -6.37 -2.60 -2.14
N SER A 69 -6.87 -3.49 -1.30
CA SER A 69 -6.06 -4.46 -0.55
C SER A 69 -6.68 -5.84 -0.64
N MET A 70 -5.89 -6.89 -0.40
CA MET A 70 -6.32 -8.29 -0.48
C MET A 70 -7.14 -8.75 0.74
N GLY A 71 -7.52 -7.84 1.59
CA GLY A 71 -8.42 -7.95 2.73
C GLY A 71 -8.66 -6.56 3.33
N PRO A 72 -9.75 -6.39 4.13
CA PRO A 72 -10.74 -7.39 4.52
C PRO A 72 -11.71 -7.76 3.39
N LEU A 73 -12.18 -9.00 3.37
CA LEU A 73 -13.11 -9.50 2.36
C LEU A 73 -14.41 -9.97 3.00
N SER A 74 -15.56 -9.45 2.56
CA SER A 74 -16.87 -10.00 2.89
C SER A 74 -17.14 -11.29 2.12
N ASP A 75 -18.19 -12.03 2.52
CA ASP A 75 -18.59 -13.24 1.80
C ASP A 75 -18.99 -12.93 0.36
N GLU A 76 -19.64 -11.78 0.12
CA GLU A 76 -20.00 -11.31 -1.22
C GLU A 76 -18.75 -11.01 -2.06
N MET A 77 -17.76 -10.31 -1.50
CA MET A 77 -16.49 -10.02 -2.18
C MET A 77 -15.75 -11.31 -2.54
N LYS A 78 -15.74 -12.32 -1.66
CA LYS A 78 -15.15 -13.63 -1.95
C LYS A 78 -15.89 -14.36 -3.06
N ALA A 79 -17.23 -14.27 -3.08
CA ALA A 79 -18.04 -14.86 -4.14
C ALA A 79 -17.82 -14.21 -5.51
N GLU A 80 -17.53 -12.90 -5.54
CA GLU A 80 -17.24 -12.14 -6.75
C GLU A 80 -15.80 -12.34 -7.25
N ALA A 81 -14.86 -12.65 -6.36
CA ALA A 81 -13.41 -12.69 -6.66
C ALA A 81 -13.05 -13.54 -7.89
N PRO A 82 -13.61 -14.74 -8.13
CA PRO A 82 -13.27 -15.50 -9.35
C PRO A 82 -13.62 -14.80 -10.65
N GLY A 83 -14.66 -13.94 -10.64
CA GLY A 83 -15.07 -13.14 -11.80
C GLY A 83 -14.19 -11.90 -12.02
N GLN A 84 -13.54 -11.40 -10.98
CA GLN A 84 -12.69 -10.21 -11.02
C GLN A 84 -11.23 -10.53 -11.35
N GLN A 85 -10.79 -11.78 -11.14
CA GLN A 85 -9.45 -12.24 -11.47
C GLN A 85 -9.18 -12.19 -12.99
N GLY A 86 -8.00 -11.68 -13.37
CA GLY A 86 -7.50 -11.70 -14.76
C GLY A 86 -7.07 -13.10 -15.21
N ASP A 87 -5.94 -13.20 -15.89
CA ASP A 87 -5.39 -14.47 -16.37
C ASP A 87 -4.86 -15.37 -15.25
N ILE A 88 -4.45 -14.79 -14.12
CA ILE A 88 -4.00 -15.52 -12.95
C ILE A 88 -5.23 -15.93 -12.13
N LYS A 89 -5.44 -17.25 -12.00
CA LYS A 89 -6.56 -17.82 -11.22
C LYS A 89 -6.03 -18.47 -9.95
N TYR A 90 -6.73 -18.21 -8.83
CA TYR A 90 -6.41 -18.76 -7.52
C TYR A 90 -7.65 -18.79 -6.63
N ASP A 91 -7.64 -19.64 -5.62
CA ASP A 91 -8.67 -19.69 -4.60
C ASP A 91 -8.37 -18.66 -3.50
N VAL A 92 -9.36 -17.85 -3.15
CA VAL A 92 -9.26 -16.90 -2.03
C VAL A 92 -9.59 -17.66 -0.74
N THR A 93 -8.56 -18.02 0.02
CA THR A 93 -8.68 -18.78 1.27
C THR A 93 -8.58 -17.93 2.53
N TRP A 94 -8.33 -16.65 2.40
CA TRP A 94 -8.18 -15.67 3.49
C TRP A 94 -9.38 -14.71 3.56
N THR A 95 -9.51 -14.01 4.67
CA THR A 95 -10.54 -13.00 4.94
C THR A 95 -9.91 -11.65 5.25
N THR A 96 -8.89 -11.65 6.11
CA THR A 96 -8.25 -10.41 6.57
C THR A 96 -7.00 -10.10 5.75
N LEU A 97 -6.50 -8.87 5.89
CA LEU A 97 -5.25 -8.47 5.24
C LEU A 97 -4.07 -9.27 5.80
N GLY A 98 -4.04 -9.49 7.12
CA GLY A 98 -2.99 -10.27 7.77
C GLY A 98 -2.98 -11.71 7.32
N GLU A 99 -4.16 -12.34 7.14
CA GLU A 99 -4.26 -13.70 6.60
C GLU A 99 -3.71 -13.80 5.17
N TYR A 100 -3.91 -12.78 4.32
CA TYR A 100 -3.29 -12.74 3.00
C TYR A 100 -1.77 -12.64 3.08
N LEU A 101 -1.24 -11.76 3.93
CA LEU A 101 0.20 -11.62 4.10
C LEU A 101 0.83 -12.92 4.65
N GLN A 102 0.16 -13.59 5.59
CA GLN A 102 0.55 -14.91 6.08
C GLN A 102 0.52 -15.97 4.99
N PHE A 103 -0.51 -15.95 4.12
CA PHE A 103 -0.57 -16.84 2.96
C PHE A 103 0.64 -16.68 2.03
N LEU A 104 1.11 -15.46 1.79
CA LEU A 104 2.32 -15.22 0.99
C LEU A 104 3.58 -15.70 1.71
N GLU A 105 3.68 -15.51 3.02
CA GLU A 105 4.80 -16.01 3.83
C GLU A 105 4.86 -17.53 3.82
N ASP A 106 3.75 -18.22 4.04
CA ASP A 106 3.65 -19.68 4.02
C ASP A 106 3.97 -20.27 2.64
N LYS A 107 3.55 -19.57 1.58
CA LYS A 107 3.90 -19.92 0.20
C LYS A 107 5.40 -19.83 -0.06
N GLY A 108 6.07 -18.90 0.57
CA GLY A 108 7.48 -18.57 0.35
C GLY A 108 7.67 -17.67 -0.88
N ILE A 109 7.84 -16.39 -0.64
CA ILE A 109 8.12 -15.38 -1.66
C ILE A 109 9.53 -14.82 -1.50
N SER A 110 10.13 -14.31 -2.58
CA SER A 110 11.52 -13.84 -2.58
C SER A 110 11.71 -12.43 -2.06
N THR A 111 10.73 -11.56 -2.24
CA THR A 111 10.70 -10.19 -1.71
C THR A 111 10.00 -10.14 -0.36
N ASN A 112 10.33 -9.18 0.49
CA ASN A 112 9.44 -8.83 1.60
C ASN A 112 8.22 -8.10 1.04
N VAL A 113 7.10 -8.18 1.77
CA VAL A 113 5.87 -7.47 1.42
C VAL A 113 5.33 -6.74 2.64
N ALA A 114 4.71 -5.60 2.39
CA ALA A 114 3.90 -4.86 3.35
C ALA A 114 2.70 -4.28 2.60
N SER A 115 1.64 -3.92 3.30
CA SER A 115 0.45 -3.36 2.66
C SER A 115 -0.18 -2.26 3.50
N PHE A 116 -0.72 -1.26 2.82
CA PHE A 116 -1.77 -0.42 3.37
C PHE A 116 -3.10 -1.18 3.31
N ILE A 117 -4.03 -0.88 4.23
CA ILE A 117 -5.42 -1.27 4.03
C ILE A 117 -6.05 -0.33 3.01
N GLY A 118 -6.70 -0.90 2.00
CA GLY A 118 -7.34 -0.13 0.94
C GLY A 118 -8.67 0.47 1.39
N ALA A 119 -8.79 1.81 1.37
CA ALA A 119 -10.05 2.49 1.67
C ALA A 119 -11.20 2.04 0.76
N THR A 120 -10.91 1.75 -0.51
CA THR A 120 -11.88 1.18 -1.46
C THR A 120 -12.35 -0.20 -1.02
N THR A 121 -11.44 -1.06 -0.56
CA THR A 121 -11.76 -2.40 -0.07
C THR A 121 -12.67 -2.33 1.16
N VAL A 122 -12.34 -1.46 2.12
CA VAL A 122 -13.17 -1.20 3.31
C VAL A 122 -14.56 -0.68 2.93
N ARG A 123 -14.62 0.25 1.96
CA ARG A 123 -15.87 0.80 1.48
C ARG A 123 -16.75 -0.26 0.81
N ILE A 124 -16.19 -1.08 -0.07
CA ILE A 124 -16.94 -2.15 -0.74
C ILE A 124 -17.43 -3.19 0.25
N HIS A 125 -16.64 -3.50 1.27
CA HIS A 125 -17.03 -4.44 2.32
C HIS A 125 -18.34 -4.03 2.99
N GLU A 126 -18.58 -2.73 3.24
CA GLU A 126 -19.74 -2.23 3.96
C GLU A 126 -20.86 -1.69 3.06
N LEU A 127 -20.51 -1.04 1.96
CA LEU A 127 -21.47 -0.34 1.09
C LEU A 127 -21.61 -0.97 -0.30
N GLY A 128 -20.79 -1.96 -0.63
CA GLY A 128 -20.70 -2.43 -2.01
C GLY A 128 -20.24 -1.31 -2.94
N TYR A 129 -20.84 -1.24 -4.10
CA TYR A 129 -20.50 -0.25 -5.13
C TYR A 129 -21.45 0.97 -5.11
N ALA A 130 -22.16 1.18 -4.00
CA ALA A 130 -23.18 2.26 -3.93
C ALA A 130 -22.53 3.65 -3.92
N ASP A 131 -23.10 4.55 -4.74
CA ASP A 131 -22.78 5.98 -4.77
C ASP A 131 -23.58 6.71 -3.69
N ARG A 132 -23.13 6.63 -2.44
CA ARG A 132 -23.71 7.29 -1.28
C ARG A 132 -22.70 7.38 -0.14
N ALA A 133 -22.91 8.29 0.78
CA ALA A 133 -22.19 8.31 2.05
C ALA A 133 -22.56 7.09 2.93
N PRO A 134 -21.65 6.60 3.79
CA PRO A 134 -21.97 5.62 4.82
C PRO A 134 -22.94 6.21 5.86
N SER A 135 -23.78 5.36 6.46
CA SER A 135 -24.45 5.71 7.71
C SER A 135 -23.43 5.78 8.86
N THR A 136 -23.85 6.31 10.01
CA THR A 136 -22.97 6.33 11.19
C THR A 136 -22.50 4.93 11.58
N GLU A 137 -23.42 3.96 11.60
CA GLU A 137 -23.13 2.58 11.96
C GLU A 137 -22.25 1.87 10.92
N GLU A 138 -22.42 2.18 9.63
CA GLU A 138 -21.55 1.68 8.56
C GLU A 138 -20.14 2.25 8.71
N LEU A 139 -20.02 3.55 8.96
CA LEU A 139 -18.73 4.21 9.16
C LEU A 139 -18.00 3.65 10.40
N GLU A 140 -18.72 3.39 11.49
CA GLU A 140 -18.16 2.73 12.67
C GLU A 140 -17.60 1.34 12.34
N ARG A 141 -18.33 0.51 11.56
CA ARG A 141 -17.83 -0.80 11.12
C ARG A 141 -16.64 -0.67 10.19
N MET A 142 -16.63 0.31 9.27
CA MET A 142 -15.48 0.59 8.43
C MET A 142 -14.23 0.95 9.27
N GLN A 143 -14.41 1.74 10.33
CA GLN A 143 -13.33 2.05 11.27
C GLN A 143 -12.80 0.81 12.01
N GLU A 144 -13.70 -0.12 12.41
CA GLU A 144 -13.27 -1.37 13.03
C GLU A 144 -12.48 -2.27 12.06
N LEU A 145 -12.82 -2.30 10.77
CA LEU A 145 -12.04 -3.00 9.75
C LEU A 145 -10.63 -2.41 9.61
N VAL A 146 -10.52 -1.07 9.64
CA VAL A 146 -9.20 -0.41 9.63
C VAL A 146 -8.42 -0.75 10.91
N ARG A 147 -9.07 -0.73 12.06
CA ARG A 147 -8.44 -1.07 13.35
C ARG A 147 -7.87 -2.49 13.33
N ALA A 148 -8.66 -3.45 12.90
CA ALA A 148 -8.24 -4.85 12.79
C ALA A 148 -7.03 -5.00 11.86
N ALA A 149 -7.04 -4.35 10.69
CA ALA A 149 -5.91 -4.40 9.76
C ALA A 149 -4.64 -3.73 10.34
N MET A 150 -4.78 -2.63 11.09
CA MET A 150 -3.65 -2.00 11.77
C MET A 150 -3.05 -2.90 12.86
N GLU A 151 -3.88 -3.63 13.59
CA GLU A 151 -3.44 -4.64 14.58
C GLU A 151 -2.71 -5.82 13.92
N GLU A 152 -3.07 -6.15 12.69
CA GLU A 152 -2.40 -7.16 11.85
C GLU A 152 -1.11 -6.64 11.18
N GLY A 153 -0.77 -5.35 11.32
CA GLY A 153 0.46 -4.76 10.83
C GLY A 153 0.35 -3.98 9.52
N ALA A 154 -0.85 -3.55 9.13
CA ALA A 154 -1.00 -2.63 8.00
C ALA A 154 -0.21 -1.32 8.23
N LEU A 155 0.33 -0.75 7.15
CA LEU A 155 1.13 0.48 7.21
C LEU A 155 0.27 1.74 7.44
N GLY A 156 -1.03 1.64 7.26
CA GLY A 156 -1.97 2.74 7.30
C GLY A 156 -3.07 2.58 6.27
N VAL A 157 -3.70 3.66 5.85
CA VAL A 157 -4.80 3.68 4.87
C VAL A 157 -4.29 4.14 3.52
N GLY A 158 -4.52 3.33 2.47
CA GLY A 158 -4.26 3.69 1.08
C GLY A 158 -5.57 4.01 0.35
N SER A 159 -5.57 5.02 -0.52
CA SER A 159 -6.73 5.36 -1.33
C SER A 159 -6.37 5.62 -2.80
N SER A 160 -7.37 5.51 -3.67
CA SER A 160 -7.24 5.75 -5.11
C SER A 160 -8.50 6.45 -5.61
N LEU A 161 -8.60 7.76 -5.29
CA LEU A 161 -9.86 8.52 -5.30
C LEU A 161 -10.35 8.91 -6.70
N ILE A 162 -9.54 8.72 -7.73
CA ILE A 162 -9.96 8.99 -9.12
C ILE A 162 -10.88 7.89 -9.69
N TYR A 163 -10.92 6.71 -9.07
CA TYR A 163 -11.66 5.55 -9.55
C TYR A 163 -12.91 5.27 -8.70
N ALA A 164 -14.03 4.93 -9.34
CA ALA A 164 -15.20 4.43 -8.62
C ALA A 164 -14.94 2.98 -8.09
N PRO A 165 -15.46 2.61 -6.92
CA PRO A 165 -16.32 3.38 -6.02
C PRO A 165 -15.57 4.28 -5.03
N ALA A 166 -14.22 4.31 -5.03
CA ALA A 166 -13.44 5.19 -4.16
C ALA A 166 -13.79 6.68 -4.37
N PHE A 167 -14.11 7.06 -5.60
CA PHE A 167 -14.53 8.42 -5.96
C PHE A 167 -15.75 8.90 -5.16
N TYR A 168 -16.62 7.99 -4.69
CA TYR A 168 -17.82 8.30 -3.93
C TYR A 168 -17.55 8.58 -2.44
N ALA A 169 -16.36 8.23 -1.95
CA ALA A 169 -15.94 8.56 -0.59
C ALA A 169 -15.75 10.08 -0.46
N ASP A 170 -16.39 10.70 0.52
CA ASP A 170 -16.14 12.08 0.86
C ASP A 170 -14.90 12.24 1.77
N THR A 171 -14.45 13.47 1.93
CA THR A 171 -13.29 13.80 2.75
C THR A 171 -13.47 13.39 4.22
N ASN A 172 -14.71 13.44 4.76
CA ASN A 172 -14.97 13.07 6.16
C ASN A 172 -14.86 11.57 6.39
N GLU A 173 -15.30 10.74 5.43
CA GLU A 173 -15.10 9.29 5.45
C GLU A 173 -13.59 8.98 5.55
N LEU A 174 -12.79 9.59 4.68
CA LEU A 174 -11.33 9.37 4.66
C LEU A 174 -10.64 9.87 5.94
N ILE A 175 -11.08 10.99 6.50
CA ILE A 175 -10.61 11.49 7.80
C ILE A 175 -10.92 10.49 8.91
N ALA A 176 -12.14 9.93 8.93
CA ALA A 176 -12.56 8.98 9.96
C ALA A 176 -11.71 7.70 9.93
N LEU A 177 -11.47 7.13 8.75
CA LEU A 177 -10.61 5.95 8.58
C LEU A 177 -9.16 6.26 8.94
N SER A 178 -8.64 7.41 8.49
CA SER A 178 -7.25 7.83 8.75
C SER A 178 -6.99 8.13 10.23
N ARG A 179 -7.98 8.59 10.99
CA ARG A 179 -7.86 8.77 12.46
C ARG A 179 -7.57 7.45 13.16
N VAL A 180 -8.23 6.37 12.75
CA VAL A 180 -7.96 5.05 13.30
C VAL A 180 -6.52 4.62 13.00
N ALA A 181 -6.07 4.78 11.77
CA ALA A 181 -4.68 4.46 11.44
C ALA A 181 -3.65 5.31 12.21
N ALA A 182 -3.97 6.58 12.48
CA ALA A 182 -3.13 7.48 13.27
C ALA A 182 -2.91 6.98 14.71
N GLU A 183 -3.92 6.33 15.34
CA GLU A 183 -3.81 5.74 16.68
C GLU A 183 -2.67 4.69 16.77
N TYR A 184 -2.35 4.06 15.65
CA TYR A 184 -1.29 3.04 15.52
C TYR A 184 0.02 3.59 14.93
N GLY A 185 0.13 4.90 14.72
CA GLY A 185 1.29 5.53 14.07
C GLY A 185 1.40 5.26 12.58
N GLY A 186 0.29 4.88 11.93
CA GLY A 186 0.21 4.61 10.50
C GLY A 186 0.33 5.86 9.63
N ARG A 187 0.21 5.67 8.32
CA ARG A 187 0.25 6.72 7.30
C ARG A 187 -1.02 6.71 6.46
N TYR A 188 -1.34 7.86 5.86
CA TYR A 188 -2.31 7.95 4.77
C TYR A 188 -1.56 8.15 3.46
N ILE A 189 -1.88 7.36 2.43
CA ILE A 189 -1.28 7.52 1.10
C ILE A 189 -2.37 7.49 0.04
N SER A 190 -2.28 8.36 -0.96
CA SER A 190 -3.36 8.50 -1.94
C SER A 190 -2.87 8.68 -3.37
N HIS A 191 -3.48 7.94 -4.29
CA HIS A 191 -3.73 8.43 -5.64
C HIS A 191 -4.85 9.46 -5.51
N ILE A 192 -4.51 10.73 -5.64
CA ILE A 192 -5.42 11.86 -5.36
C ILE A 192 -6.64 11.87 -6.30
N ARG A 193 -7.67 12.56 -5.88
CA ARG A 193 -8.99 12.60 -6.56
C ARG A 193 -8.93 13.15 -7.99
N SER A 194 -7.97 14.01 -8.28
CA SER A 194 -7.76 14.58 -9.61
C SER A 194 -6.29 14.87 -9.86
N GLU A 195 -5.80 14.45 -11.01
CA GLU A 195 -4.47 14.81 -11.54
C GLU A 195 -4.60 15.88 -12.64
N GLY A 196 -5.80 16.32 -12.95
CA GLY A 196 -6.15 17.25 -14.02
C GLY A 196 -6.61 18.62 -13.53
N GLY A 197 -7.79 19.05 -14.00
CA GLY A 197 -8.32 20.39 -13.72
C GLY A 197 -8.48 20.75 -12.24
N GLN A 198 -8.74 19.77 -11.38
CA GLN A 198 -8.89 19.93 -9.92
C GLN A 198 -7.67 19.38 -9.15
N PHE A 199 -6.49 19.49 -9.72
CA PHE A 199 -5.26 18.95 -9.12
C PHE A 199 -4.94 19.61 -7.78
N VAL A 200 -5.00 20.94 -7.69
CA VAL A 200 -4.69 21.70 -6.47
C VAL A 200 -5.69 21.37 -5.37
N GLU A 201 -6.97 21.33 -5.70
CA GLU A 201 -8.06 20.98 -4.77
C GLU A 201 -7.89 19.55 -4.24
N ALA A 202 -7.43 18.61 -5.07
CA ALA A 202 -7.17 17.24 -4.66
C ALA A 202 -5.95 17.13 -3.73
N VAL A 203 -4.92 17.95 -3.92
CA VAL A 203 -3.79 18.07 -2.99
C VAL A 203 -4.25 18.70 -1.67
N ASP A 204 -5.07 19.76 -1.71
CA ASP A 204 -5.64 20.40 -0.52
C ASP A 204 -6.55 19.43 0.26
N GLU A 205 -7.30 18.56 -0.42
CA GLU A 205 -8.06 17.49 0.22
C GLU A 205 -7.16 16.55 1.02
N LEU A 206 -6.05 16.07 0.43
CA LEU A 206 -5.09 15.20 1.11
C LEU A 206 -4.47 15.89 2.33
N ILE A 207 -4.08 17.16 2.20
CA ILE A 207 -3.53 17.97 3.32
C ILE A 207 -4.58 18.12 4.43
N THR A 208 -5.84 18.31 4.05
CA THR A 208 -6.96 18.39 4.99
C THR A 208 -7.15 17.09 5.75
N ILE A 209 -7.14 15.94 5.05
CA ILE A 209 -7.22 14.61 5.66
C ILE A 209 -6.06 14.43 6.66
N ALA A 210 -4.84 14.73 6.24
CA ALA A 210 -3.65 14.60 7.09
C ALA A 210 -3.76 15.41 8.37
N ARG A 211 -4.16 16.68 8.26
CA ARG A 211 -4.28 17.61 9.39
C ARG A 211 -5.42 17.21 10.34
N GLU A 212 -6.60 16.94 9.80
CA GLU A 212 -7.80 16.64 10.60
C GLU A 212 -7.74 15.25 11.26
N ALA A 213 -7.07 14.29 10.62
CA ALA A 213 -6.84 12.97 11.20
C ALA A 213 -5.60 12.91 12.10
N GLY A 214 -4.71 13.92 12.07
CA GLY A 214 -3.46 13.92 12.81
C GLY A 214 -2.46 12.86 12.32
N ILE A 215 -2.42 12.59 11.02
CA ILE A 215 -1.64 11.52 10.38
C ILE A 215 -0.64 12.10 9.37
N GLY A 216 0.52 11.47 9.21
CA GLY A 216 1.39 11.79 8.09
C GLY A 216 0.79 11.29 6.78
N ALA A 217 0.81 12.12 5.73
CA ALA A 217 0.25 11.75 4.43
C ALA A 217 1.28 11.85 3.30
N GLU A 218 1.06 11.04 2.27
CA GLU A 218 1.90 10.93 1.08
C GLU A 218 1.02 10.84 -0.18
N ILE A 219 1.57 11.28 -1.32
CA ILE A 219 0.89 11.18 -2.62
C ILE A 219 1.62 10.15 -3.46
N TYR A 220 0.88 9.16 -3.99
CA TYR A 220 1.41 8.28 -5.02
C TYR A 220 1.72 9.08 -6.29
N HIS A 221 2.85 8.78 -6.93
CA HIS A 221 3.19 9.20 -8.30
C HIS A 221 2.71 10.62 -8.68
N LEU A 222 2.97 11.62 -7.84
CA LEU A 222 2.53 13.01 -8.06
C LEU A 222 2.83 13.47 -9.49
N LYS A 223 1.80 13.84 -10.22
CA LYS A 223 1.87 14.33 -11.59
C LYS A 223 0.66 15.20 -11.94
N ALA A 224 0.84 16.15 -12.83
CA ALA A 224 -0.27 16.86 -13.48
C ALA A 224 -0.57 16.22 -14.84
N ALA A 225 -1.81 15.81 -15.06
CA ALA A 225 -2.27 15.18 -16.27
C ALA A 225 -2.83 16.22 -17.26
N GLY A 226 -2.32 16.18 -18.50
CA GLY A 226 -2.68 17.10 -19.57
C GLY A 226 -1.86 18.39 -19.56
N ALA A 227 -1.44 18.83 -20.74
CA ALA A 227 -0.54 19.97 -20.91
C ALA A 227 -1.05 21.26 -20.26
N ASP A 228 -2.38 21.47 -20.25
CA ASP A 228 -3.04 22.64 -19.67
C ASP A 228 -2.97 22.69 -18.13
N ASN A 229 -2.40 21.67 -17.49
CA ASN A 229 -2.29 21.59 -16.04
C ASN A 229 -0.82 21.58 -15.54
N PHE A 230 0.17 21.64 -16.43
CA PHE A 230 1.58 21.53 -16.03
C PHE A 230 2.05 22.70 -15.17
N ASP A 231 1.48 23.89 -15.35
CA ASP A 231 1.73 25.08 -14.51
C ASP A 231 1.30 24.92 -13.05
N LYS A 232 0.44 23.95 -12.75
CA LYS A 232 -0.01 23.66 -11.38
C LYS A 232 1.05 22.96 -10.52
N LEU A 233 2.16 22.54 -11.11
CA LEU A 233 3.29 21.93 -10.41
C LEU A 233 4.36 22.96 -9.98
N GLU A 234 4.23 24.23 -10.36
CA GLU A 234 5.11 25.34 -10.02
C GLU A 234 4.64 26.03 -8.72
#